data_bd8a7f85eb18db13a8c1257692fde640
#
_entry.id   bd8a7f85eb18db13a8c1257692fde640
#
_cell.length_a   1.000
_cell.length_b   1.000
_cell.length_c   1.000
_cell.angle_alpha   90.00
_cell.angle_beta   90.00
_cell.angle_gamma   90.00
#
_symmetry.space_group_name_H-M   'P 1'
#
loop_
_entity.id
_entity.type
_entity.pdbx_description
1 polymer ?
#
loop_
_entity_poly.entity_id
_entity_poly.type
_entity_poly.pdbx_seq_one_letter_code
_entity_poly.pdbx_strand_id
1 'polypeptide(L)'
;MFQKTSALSPARIFIATATILLPLLALTAQAQSGSNTHPTPPAPILDSYPSPLPAMRATGSGAKPVVKQLHRFSAANVPVLGPEEEPVDPLVAKSPTLTGLPDKGASQRPMLYIGEGYNKMYLINHGKTQWTYSTGGGNEYDDVWMLSNGNILFTRMYYIAEITPRKQIVWRYDAPRGTEIHTCQPIGFNKVMFVLNGLPGPRLMIVNIHTKGVEVDRQLPSPSYTDVKSIHPQFRRVRITAQGTYLASFLSMGRVVEYDKDFKEIWSYDIPHPWAAIRLKNGNTLITSEQAVLQREVNPKGETVWELTKDDIPPQFWYGNAQSDTRLDNGDTIVCSRGGHQQGPQLVEVTRDKKVVWVMQDWANYGPATAVQILDDTGYPERPGDSLH
;
A
#
# COMPACT_ATOMS: atom_id res chain seq x y z
N MET A 1 -67.98 -39.98 28.13
CA MET A 1 -69.16 -39.09 28.08
C MET A 1 -68.85 -37.93 27.14
N PHE A 2 -69.45 -37.94 26.01
CA PHE A 2 -69.70 -36.89 24.98
C PHE A 2 -68.83 -35.59 24.98
N GLN A 3 -68.02 -35.39 23.96
CA GLN A 3 -68.26 -34.73 22.66
C GLN A 3 -68.60 -33.24 22.75
N LYS A 4 -67.84 -32.47 22.02
CA LYS A 4 -68.28 -31.80 20.78
C LYS A 4 -67.16 -31.15 20.06
N THR A 5 -66.99 -31.57 18.82
CA THR A 5 -66.24 -30.92 17.72
C THR A 5 -66.94 -29.64 17.26
N SER A 6 -66.22 -28.60 16.96
CA SER A 6 -66.70 -27.56 16.03
C SER A 6 -65.57 -27.15 15.09
N ALA A 7 -65.79 -27.43 13.83
CA ALA A 7 -65.00 -27.02 12.70
C ALA A 7 -65.19 -25.52 12.43
N LEU A 8 -64.11 -24.82 12.21
CA LEU A 8 -64.11 -23.46 11.63
C LEU A 8 -63.48 -23.47 10.25
N SER A 9 -64.26 -22.99 9.30
CA SER A 9 -64.05 -22.86 7.89
C SER A 9 -62.87 -21.92 7.54
N PRO A 10 -62.15 -22.13 6.42
CA PRO A 10 -61.03 -21.28 6.05
C PRO A 10 -61.51 -19.98 5.40
N ALA A 11 -61.08 -18.86 5.92
CA ALA A 11 -61.24 -17.52 5.34
C ALA A 11 -60.35 -17.39 4.11
N ARG A 12 -60.93 -17.11 2.97
CA ARG A 12 -60.24 -16.74 1.73
C ARG A 12 -59.67 -15.35 1.88
N ILE A 13 -58.34 -15.22 1.81
CA ILE A 13 -57.66 -13.96 1.70
C ILE A 13 -57.61 -13.61 0.20
N PHE A 14 -58.28 -12.51 -0.19
CA PHE A 14 -58.11 -11.91 -1.48
C PHE A 14 -56.87 -11.03 -1.45
N ILE A 15 -55.85 -11.39 -2.21
CA ILE A 15 -54.69 -10.54 -2.47
C ILE A 15 -55.06 -9.61 -3.65
N ALA A 16 -55.29 -8.36 -3.37
CA ALA A 16 -55.42 -7.31 -4.39
C ALA A 16 -54.04 -6.89 -4.87
N THR A 17 -53.67 -7.26 -6.06
CA THR A 17 -52.50 -6.77 -6.77
C THR A 17 -52.76 -5.33 -7.24
N ALA A 18 -52.21 -4.34 -6.53
CA ALA A 18 -52.19 -2.97 -6.99
C ALA A 18 -50.99 -2.82 -7.93
N THR A 19 -51.27 -2.69 -9.23
CA THR A 19 -50.28 -2.34 -10.24
C THR A 19 -50.06 -0.82 -10.15
N ILE A 20 -48.94 -0.43 -9.54
CA ILE A 20 -48.51 0.98 -9.55
C ILE A 20 -47.73 1.20 -10.85
N LEU A 21 -48.35 1.90 -11.83
CA LEU A 21 -47.67 2.48 -12.97
C LEU A 21 -46.87 3.69 -12.47
N LEU A 22 -45.55 3.57 -12.40
CA LEU A 22 -44.68 4.73 -12.28
C LEU A 22 -44.36 5.29 -13.68
N PRO A 23 -44.48 6.58 -13.90
CA PRO A 23 -44.08 7.17 -15.16
C PRO A 23 -42.54 7.16 -15.27
N LEU A 24 -42.08 6.64 -16.40
CA LEU A 24 -40.69 6.74 -16.82
C LEU A 24 -40.33 8.20 -17.09
N LEU A 25 -39.75 8.89 -16.14
CA LEU A 25 -39.05 10.15 -16.39
C LEU A 25 -37.69 9.77 -17.00
N ALA A 26 -37.61 9.94 -18.32
CA ALA A 26 -36.34 9.91 -19.02
C ALA A 26 -35.50 11.10 -18.57
N LEU A 27 -34.60 10.88 -17.60
CA LEU A 27 -33.50 11.80 -17.36
C LEU A 27 -32.48 11.60 -18.50
N THR A 28 -32.52 12.50 -19.48
CA THR A 28 -31.41 12.69 -20.40
C THR A 28 -30.23 13.23 -19.60
N ALA A 29 -29.35 12.34 -19.20
CA ALA A 29 -28.04 12.73 -18.70
C ALA A 29 -27.27 13.33 -19.89
N GLN A 30 -27.22 14.65 -19.95
CA GLN A 30 -26.22 15.35 -20.75
C GLN A 30 -24.86 14.97 -20.16
N ALA A 31 -24.14 14.10 -20.86
CA ALA A 31 -22.74 13.92 -20.65
C ALA A 31 -22.04 15.26 -20.91
N GLN A 32 -21.76 16.00 -19.86
CA GLN A 32 -20.74 17.03 -19.94
C GLN A 32 -19.41 16.32 -20.19
N SER A 33 -18.97 16.40 -21.44
CA SER A 33 -17.59 16.09 -21.81
C SER A 33 -16.69 17.16 -21.20
N GLY A 34 -16.45 17.03 -19.90
CA GLY A 34 -15.34 17.72 -19.26
C GLY A 34 -14.08 17.11 -19.85
N SER A 35 -13.41 17.83 -20.74
CA SER A 35 -12.07 17.52 -21.16
C SER A 35 -11.19 17.58 -19.91
N ASN A 36 -10.91 16.43 -19.30
CA ASN A 36 -9.82 16.30 -18.35
C ASN A 36 -8.52 16.48 -19.14
N THR A 37 -8.17 17.71 -19.44
CA THR A 37 -6.83 18.08 -19.82
C THR A 37 -5.99 17.95 -18.55
N HIS A 38 -5.38 16.77 -18.36
CA HIS A 38 -4.28 16.66 -17.43
C HIS A 38 -3.27 17.73 -17.84
N PRO A 39 -2.80 18.57 -16.91
CA PRO A 39 -1.71 19.49 -17.23
C PRO A 39 -0.54 18.65 -17.77
N THR A 40 -0.11 18.95 -18.97
CA THR A 40 1.08 18.33 -19.56
C THR A 40 2.22 18.56 -18.57
N PRO A 41 2.85 17.53 -18.02
CA PRO A 41 3.97 17.71 -17.11
C PRO A 41 5.04 18.52 -17.83
N PRO A 42 5.73 19.43 -17.14
CA PRO A 42 6.87 20.12 -17.73
C PRO A 42 7.85 19.08 -18.27
N ALA A 43 8.40 19.33 -19.44
CA ALA A 43 9.38 18.46 -20.07
C ALA A 43 10.49 18.14 -19.05
N PRO A 44 10.91 16.87 -18.93
CA PRO A 44 11.93 16.50 -17.97
C PRO A 44 13.18 17.31 -18.26
N ILE A 45 13.67 18.04 -17.27
CA ILE A 45 14.97 18.71 -17.34
C ILE A 45 16.02 17.62 -17.21
N LEU A 46 16.37 17.03 -18.34
CA LEU A 46 17.32 15.89 -18.43
C LEU A 46 18.79 16.30 -18.21
N ASP A 47 19.11 17.59 -18.19
CA ASP A 47 20.49 18.05 -18.33
C ASP A 47 21.20 18.52 -17.04
N SER A 48 20.60 18.36 -15.87
CA SER A 48 21.22 18.83 -14.62
C SER A 48 21.39 17.78 -13.53
N TYR A 49 21.55 16.51 -13.89
CA TYR A 49 21.91 15.50 -12.91
C TYR A 49 23.40 15.56 -12.59
N PRO A 50 23.79 15.65 -11.32
CA PRO A 50 25.12 15.23 -10.95
C PRO A 50 25.25 13.77 -11.34
N SER A 51 26.35 13.43 -12.00
CA SER A 51 26.69 12.06 -12.38
C SER A 51 26.32 11.10 -11.26
N PRO A 52 25.72 9.92 -11.57
CA PRO A 52 25.39 8.94 -10.55
C PRO A 52 26.61 8.73 -9.68
N LEU A 53 26.39 8.75 -8.36
CA LEU A 53 27.45 8.37 -7.42
C LEU A 53 28.07 7.07 -7.92
N PRO A 54 29.40 6.93 -7.90
CA PRO A 54 30.09 5.77 -8.44
C PRO A 54 29.41 4.51 -7.88
N ALA A 55 29.18 3.54 -8.75
CA ALA A 55 28.57 2.27 -8.38
C ALA A 55 29.25 1.79 -7.09
N MET A 56 28.48 1.73 -6.00
CA MET A 56 29.00 1.26 -4.73
C MET A 56 29.51 -0.17 -4.97
N ARG A 57 30.81 -0.33 -5.01
CA ARG A 57 31.42 -1.65 -5.01
C ARG A 57 30.90 -2.37 -3.78
N ALA A 58 30.35 -3.55 -3.99
CA ALA A 58 30.03 -4.48 -2.94
C ALA A 58 31.32 -4.89 -2.24
N THR A 59 31.79 -4.06 -1.30
CA THR A 59 32.78 -4.49 -0.34
C THR A 59 32.01 -5.18 0.77
N GLY A 60 32.07 -6.50 0.75
CA GLY A 60 31.59 -7.30 1.86
C GLY A 60 32.29 -6.86 3.14
N SER A 61 31.54 -6.36 4.04
CA SER A 61 31.69 -6.41 5.49
C SER A 61 30.67 -5.48 6.11
N GLY A 62 29.70 -5.98 6.76
CA GLY A 62 29.03 -5.61 8.00
C GLY A 62 28.75 -4.15 8.39
N ALA A 63 29.00 -3.17 7.58
CA ALA A 63 28.69 -1.77 7.89
C ALA A 63 27.21 -1.48 7.55
N LYS A 64 26.42 -1.30 8.57
CA LYS A 64 25.00 -0.96 8.49
C LYS A 64 24.83 0.47 7.95
N PRO A 65 24.15 0.69 6.80
CA PRO A 65 24.05 2.04 6.19
C PRO A 65 22.81 2.80 6.64
N VAL A 66 22.47 2.77 7.89
CA VAL A 66 21.13 3.05 8.41
C VAL A 66 20.74 4.52 8.46
N VAL A 67 21.65 5.48 8.46
CA VAL A 67 21.28 6.87 8.87
C VAL A 67 21.53 7.93 7.80
N LYS A 68 22.14 7.57 6.69
CA LYS A 68 22.48 8.56 5.64
C LYS A 68 21.25 9.17 4.94
N GLN A 69 20.11 8.46 4.94
CA GLN A 69 18.89 8.95 4.31
C GLN A 69 18.29 10.15 5.04
N LEU A 70 18.29 10.13 6.38
CA LEU A 70 17.74 11.22 7.19
C LEU A 70 18.52 12.53 7.06
N HIS A 71 19.84 12.46 6.92
CA HIS A 71 20.67 13.67 6.79
C HIS A 71 20.39 14.45 5.51
N ARG A 72 19.84 13.84 4.48
CA ARG A 72 19.48 14.51 3.22
C ARG A 72 18.18 15.27 3.29
N PHE A 73 17.33 14.93 4.25
CA PHE A 73 16.09 15.65 4.59
C PHE A 73 16.26 16.55 5.82
N SER A 74 17.47 16.98 6.15
CA SER A 74 17.65 17.95 7.22
C SER A 74 16.85 19.22 6.92
N ALA A 75 16.20 19.77 7.93
CA ALA A 75 15.33 20.96 7.81
C ALA A 75 16.00 22.16 7.10
N ALA A 76 17.32 22.21 7.07
CA ALA A 76 18.08 23.27 6.40
C ALA A 76 18.01 23.17 4.86
N ASN A 77 17.68 22.03 4.27
CA ASN A 77 17.78 21.80 2.83
C ASN A 77 16.44 21.53 2.13
N VAL A 78 15.35 21.45 2.88
CA VAL A 78 14.01 21.17 2.32
C VAL A 78 13.16 22.43 2.47
N PRO A 79 12.64 23.02 1.37
CA PRO A 79 11.67 24.09 1.49
C PRO A 79 10.46 23.58 2.27
N VAL A 80 10.18 24.22 3.40
CA VAL A 80 8.92 24.00 4.11
C VAL A 80 7.85 24.66 3.26
N LEU A 81 7.18 23.89 2.43
CA LEU A 81 5.92 24.32 1.84
C LEU A 81 4.85 24.11 2.91
N GLY A 82 4.06 25.15 3.15
CA GLY A 82 2.91 25.05 4.03
C GLY A 82 2.02 23.85 3.62
N PRO A 83 1.31 23.24 4.55
CA PRO A 83 0.36 22.20 4.22
C PRO A 83 -0.68 22.77 3.25
N GLU A 84 -0.90 22.10 2.12
CA GLU A 84 -2.12 22.29 1.37
C GLU A 84 -3.21 21.69 2.26
N GLU A 85 -4.07 22.52 2.80
CA GLU A 85 -5.14 22.11 3.67
C GLU A 85 -6.19 21.36 2.84
N GLU A 86 -6.29 20.06 3.04
CA GLU A 86 -7.44 19.31 2.60
C GLU A 86 -8.54 19.36 3.66
N PRO A 87 -9.81 19.46 3.26
CA PRO A 87 -10.90 19.41 4.22
C PRO A 87 -10.90 18.04 4.93
N VAL A 88 -10.72 18.07 6.23
CA VAL A 88 -10.81 16.88 7.08
C VAL A 88 -12.30 16.54 7.26
N ASP A 89 -12.65 15.26 7.07
CA ASP A 89 -14.00 14.78 7.37
C ASP A 89 -14.33 15.11 8.84
N PRO A 90 -15.46 15.77 9.13
CA PRO A 90 -15.87 16.12 10.50
C PRO A 90 -15.96 14.93 11.46
N LEU A 91 -16.21 13.72 10.96
CA LEU A 91 -16.20 12.50 11.77
C LEU A 91 -14.79 12.11 12.17
N VAL A 92 -13.83 12.27 11.26
CA VAL A 92 -12.40 12.01 11.50
C VAL A 92 -11.84 13.01 12.49
N ALA A 93 -12.19 14.29 12.37
CA ALA A 93 -11.72 15.35 13.27
C ALA A 93 -12.11 15.12 14.75
N LYS A 94 -13.09 14.26 15.03
CA LYS A 94 -13.52 13.89 16.38
C LYS A 94 -12.78 12.66 16.93
N SER A 95 -12.02 11.95 16.11
CA SER A 95 -11.26 10.79 16.57
C SER A 95 -10.13 11.22 17.49
N PRO A 96 -9.88 10.51 18.58
CA PRO A 96 -8.77 10.85 19.48
C PRO A 96 -7.44 10.68 18.76
N THR A 97 -6.52 11.61 18.99
CA THR A 97 -5.14 11.48 18.53
C THR A 97 -4.35 10.64 19.52
N LEU A 98 -3.75 9.54 19.05
CA LEU A 98 -2.89 8.66 19.82
C LEU A 98 -1.55 8.52 19.08
N THR A 99 -0.48 9.03 19.69
CA THR A 99 0.87 8.90 19.15
C THR A 99 1.80 8.37 20.21
N GLY A 100 2.18 7.10 20.07
CA GLY A 100 3.01 6.41 21.05
C GLY A 100 2.21 5.85 22.22
N LEU A 101 2.90 5.15 23.10
CA LEU A 101 2.41 4.76 24.41
C LEU A 101 2.91 5.75 25.46
N PRO A 102 2.23 5.92 26.60
CA PRO A 102 2.57 6.93 27.59
C PRO A 102 4.04 6.90 28.05
N ASP A 103 4.64 5.73 28.07
CA ASP A 103 6.04 5.50 28.49
C ASP A 103 7.06 5.47 27.34
N LYS A 104 6.60 5.44 26.09
CA LYS A 104 7.44 5.31 24.90
C LYS A 104 7.54 6.58 24.05
N GLY A 105 6.73 7.56 24.34
CA GLY A 105 6.64 8.80 23.56
C GLY A 105 6.06 8.62 22.17
N ALA A 106 5.65 9.72 21.55
CA ALA A 106 5.26 9.73 20.14
C ALA A 106 6.39 9.17 19.31
N SER A 107 6.05 8.44 18.27
CA SER A 107 7.01 7.75 17.41
C SER A 107 8.30 8.55 17.24
N GLN A 108 9.34 8.07 17.82
CA GLN A 108 10.68 8.56 17.55
C GLN A 108 11.20 8.03 16.21
N ARG A 109 10.49 7.04 15.63
CA ARG A 109 10.90 6.44 14.37
C ARG A 109 10.71 7.42 13.22
N PRO A 110 11.77 7.71 12.49
CA PRO A 110 11.63 8.44 11.24
C PRO A 110 10.99 7.53 10.21
N MET A 111 10.00 8.06 9.49
CA MET A 111 9.29 7.28 8.48
C MET A 111 8.83 8.13 7.30
N LEU A 112 8.80 7.52 6.15
CA LEU A 112 8.06 8.00 4.99
C LEU A 112 6.68 7.33 4.99
N TYR A 113 5.62 8.13 4.98
CA TYR A 113 4.23 7.70 5.20
C TYR A 113 3.36 8.08 4.03
N ILE A 114 2.52 7.15 3.59
CA ILE A 114 1.51 7.38 2.55
C ILE A 114 0.18 6.72 2.92
N GLY A 115 -0.89 7.22 2.29
CA GLY A 115 -2.22 6.66 2.49
C GLY A 115 -3.15 6.77 1.29
N GLU A 116 -3.95 5.74 1.15
CA GLU A 116 -5.03 5.63 0.18
C GLU A 116 -6.07 6.74 0.40
N GLY A 117 -6.51 7.40 -0.67
CA GLY A 117 -7.49 8.46 -0.59
C GLY A 117 -6.98 9.81 -0.10
N TYR A 118 -5.70 9.92 0.25
CA TYR A 118 -5.05 11.16 0.62
C TYR A 118 -4.07 11.62 -0.47
N ASN A 119 -3.95 12.93 -0.61
CA ASN A 119 -3.13 13.54 -1.67
C ASN A 119 -1.70 13.81 -1.25
N LYS A 120 -1.33 13.44 -0.03
CA LYS A 120 -0.04 13.78 0.55
C LYS A 120 0.73 12.54 0.94
N MET A 121 2.03 12.61 0.76
CA MET A 121 2.97 11.79 1.48
C MET A 121 3.70 12.65 2.51
N TYR A 122 4.17 12.02 3.57
CA TYR A 122 4.75 12.69 4.72
C TYR A 122 6.09 12.08 5.08
N LEU A 123 7.09 12.92 5.32
CA LEU A 123 8.27 12.53 6.09
C LEU A 123 8.03 12.94 7.53
N ILE A 124 7.92 11.94 8.41
CA ILE A 124 7.68 12.13 9.85
C ILE A 124 8.95 11.77 10.58
N ASN A 125 9.37 12.60 11.52
CA ASN A 125 10.49 12.33 12.41
C ASN A 125 10.28 12.98 13.77
N HIS A 126 10.60 12.27 14.84
CA HIS A 126 10.34 12.68 16.21
C HIS A 126 8.90 13.15 16.44
N GLY A 127 7.93 12.41 15.87
CA GLY A 127 6.50 12.72 15.97
C GLY A 127 6.06 13.99 15.24
N LYS A 128 6.90 14.56 14.36
CA LYS A 128 6.59 15.79 13.63
C LYS A 128 6.77 15.59 12.14
N THR A 129 5.86 16.15 11.37
CA THR A 129 6.00 16.25 9.92
C THR A 129 7.14 17.21 9.61
N GLN A 130 8.15 16.73 8.90
CA GLN A 130 9.30 17.52 8.45
C GLN A 130 9.23 17.90 6.98
N TRP A 131 8.52 17.12 6.18
CA TRP A 131 8.37 17.34 4.76
C TRP A 131 7.08 16.70 4.28
N THR A 132 6.43 17.31 3.29
CA THR A 132 5.25 16.79 2.62
C THR A 132 5.40 16.92 1.13
N TYR A 133 4.69 16.07 0.38
CA TYR A 133 4.52 16.22 -1.06
C TYR A 133 3.06 15.96 -1.40
N SER A 134 2.43 16.90 -2.09
CA SER A 134 1.05 16.76 -2.56
C SER A 134 1.02 16.61 -4.08
N THR A 135 0.14 15.76 -4.55
CA THR A 135 -0.07 15.52 -5.99
C THR A 135 -1.41 16.06 -6.49
N GLY A 136 -2.14 16.78 -5.62
CA GLY A 136 -3.53 17.16 -5.90
C GLY A 136 -4.50 15.98 -5.73
N GLY A 137 -5.81 16.22 -5.90
CA GLY A 137 -6.86 15.27 -5.58
C GLY A 137 -6.85 13.94 -6.33
N GLY A 138 -7.42 12.94 -5.71
CA GLY A 138 -8.23 11.96 -6.39
C GLY A 138 -7.69 10.57 -6.60
N ASN A 139 -6.47 10.16 -6.22
CA ASN A 139 -6.00 8.80 -6.46
C ASN A 139 -5.25 8.22 -5.27
N GLU A 140 -5.09 6.90 -5.25
CA GLU A 140 -4.42 6.19 -4.17
C GLU A 140 -2.91 6.33 -4.23
N TYR A 141 -2.27 6.43 -3.07
CA TYR A 141 -0.87 6.11 -2.87
C TYR A 141 -0.81 4.70 -2.29
N ASP A 142 -0.12 3.78 -2.95
CA ASP A 142 -0.08 2.39 -2.52
C ASP A 142 1.32 1.91 -2.14
N ASP A 143 2.37 2.49 -2.74
CA ASP A 143 3.75 2.08 -2.49
C ASP A 143 4.71 3.26 -2.52
N VAL A 144 5.74 3.23 -1.63
CA VAL A 144 6.67 4.33 -1.49
C VAL A 144 8.06 3.86 -1.06
N TRP A 145 9.10 4.47 -1.64
CA TRP A 145 10.50 4.16 -1.36
C TRP A 145 11.32 5.43 -1.30
N MET A 146 11.95 5.69 -0.17
CA MET A 146 13.04 6.68 -0.09
C MET A 146 14.34 5.99 -0.46
N LEU A 147 14.92 6.39 -1.58
CA LEU A 147 16.16 5.86 -2.08
C LEU A 147 17.36 6.39 -1.29
N SER A 148 18.46 5.66 -1.28
CA SER A 148 19.66 6.09 -0.53
C SER A 148 20.30 7.37 -1.07
N ASN A 149 19.98 7.79 -2.30
CA ASN A 149 20.33 9.09 -2.84
C ASN A 149 19.42 10.24 -2.34
N GLY A 150 18.36 9.91 -1.60
CA GLY A 150 17.38 10.84 -1.04
C GLY A 150 16.18 11.11 -1.95
N ASN A 151 16.14 10.58 -3.17
CA ASN A 151 14.95 10.64 -3.99
C ASN A 151 13.86 9.74 -3.44
N ILE A 152 12.62 10.01 -3.81
CA ILE A 152 11.46 9.22 -3.42
C ILE A 152 10.80 8.66 -4.66
N LEU A 153 10.67 7.33 -4.73
CA LEU A 153 9.91 6.59 -5.72
C LEU A 153 8.55 6.23 -5.12
N PHE A 154 7.44 6.44 -5.85
CA PHE A 154 6.10 6.14 -5.35
C PHE A 154 5.14 5.78 -6.48
N THR A 155 4.08 5.04 -6.14
CA THR A 155 2.93 4.82 -7.01
C THR A 155 1.79 5.78 -6.68
N ARG A 156 1.05 6.15 -7.71
CA ARG A 156 -0.14 6.99 -7.61
C ARG A 156 -1.25 6.47 -8.54
N MET A 157 -1.66 5.23 -8.35
CA MET A 157 -2.69 4.49 -9.11
C MET A 157 -2.51 4.55 -10.64
N TYR A 158 -2.43 5.73 -11.24
CA TYR A 158 -2.30 5.91 -12.69
C TYR A 158 -0.90 6.32 -13.15
N TYR A 159 0.04 6.44 -12.25
CA TYR A 159 1.43 6.66 -12.58
C TYR A 159 2.38 6.24 -11.46
N ILE A 160 3.64 6.09 -11.83
CA ILE A 160 4.78 5.99 -10.92
C ILE A 160 5.64 7.22 -11.16
N ALA A 161 6.20 7.79 -10.09
CA ALA A 161 7.18 8.85 -10.22
C ALA A 161 8.33 8.70 -9.24
N GLU A 162 9.50 9.16 -9.65
CA GLU A 162 10.62 9.44 -8.77
C GLU A 162 10.78 10.95 -8.66
N ILE A 163 10.88 11.46 -7.44
CA ILE A 163 11.03 12.87 -7.15
C ILE A 163 12.28 13.11 -6.30
N THR A 164 12.87 14.30 -6.45
CA THR A 164 13.93 14.77 -5.57
C THR A 164 13.37 15.24 -4.22
N PRO A 165 14.20 15.41 -3.17
CA PRO A 165 13.81 16.10 -1.93
C PRO A 165 13.23 17.50 -2.16
N ARG A 166 13.61 18.15 -3.28
CA ARG A 166 13.09 19.46 -3.69
C ARG A 166 11.79 19.37 -4.48
N LYS A 167 11.15 18.20 -4.50
CA LYS A 167 9.86 17.93 -5.14
C LYS A 167 9.87 18.06 -6.67
N GLN A 168 11.03 17.92 -7.29
CA GLN A 168 11.16 17.90 -8.75
C GLN A 168 10.98 16.45 -9.24
N ILE A 169 10.09 16.24 -10.20
CA ILE A 169 9.95 14.94 -10.86
C ILE A 169 11.17 14.72 -11.75
N VAL A 170 11.87 13.63 -11.51
CA VAL A 170 13.06 13.25 -12.28
C VAL A 170 12.77 12.10 -13.23
N TRP A 171 11.77 11.29 -12.91
CA TRP A 171 11.27 10.24 -13.77
C TRP A 171 9.79 10.02 -13.51
N ARG A 172 9.05 9.66 -14.56
CA ARG A 172 7.64 9.32 -14.47
C ARG A 172 7.26 8.29 -15.54
N TYR A 173 6.40 7.36 -15.15
CA TYR A 173 5.73 6.40 -16.03
C TYR A 173 4.23 6.53 -15.83
N ASP A 174 3.51 6.91 -16.87
CA ASP A 174 2.04 6.96 -16.84
C ASP A 174 1.45 5.62 -17.26
N ALA A 175 0.51 5.12 -16.47
CA ALA A 175 -0.19 3.88 -16.76
C ALA A 175 -0.99 4.02 -18.07
N PRO A 176 -0.95 3.03 -18.97
CA PRO A 176 -1.82 3.01 -20.14
C PRO A 176 -3.29 3.14 -19.73
N ARG A 177 -4.10 3.78 -20.57
CA ARG A 177 -5.53 3.93 -20.30
C ARG A 177 -6.20 2.58 -20.04
N GLY A 178 -6.96 2.48 -18.94
CA GLY A 178 -7.63 1.25 -18.53
C GLY A 178 -6.73 0.30 -17.75
N THR A 179 -5.61 0.81 -17.22
CA THR A 179 -4.75 0.06 -16.28
C THR A 179 -4.49 0.88 -15.04
N GLU A 180 -4.09 0.19 -13.95
CA GLU A 180 -3.76 0.77 -12.66
C GLU A 180 -2.43 0.21 -12.14
N ILE A 181 -1.73 0.97 -11.30
CA ILE A 181 -0.46 0.60 -10.70
C ILE A 181 -0.54 0.78 -9.19
N HIS A 182 -0.43 -0.32 -8.44
CA HIS A 182 -0.52 -0.31 -6.98
C HIS A 182 0.81 -0.63 -6.29
N THR A 183 1.83 -1.02 -7.02
CA THR A 183 3.11 -1.42 -6.46
C THR A 183 4.26 -0.98 -7.33
N CYS A 184 5.36 -0.61 -6.72
CA CYS A 184 6.64 -0.43 -7.39
C CYS A 184 7.78 -0.86 -6.47
N GLN A 185 8.92 -1.22 -7.06
CA GLN A 185 10.14 -1.48 -6.32
C GLN A 185 11.35 -1.03 -7.13
N PRO A 186 12.28 -0.28 -6.51
CA PRO A 186 13.52 0.08 -7.16
C PRO A 186 14.44 -1.13 -7.30
N ILE A 187 15.19 -1.19 -8.39
CA ILE A 187 16.27 -2.15 -8.65
C ILE A 187 17.51 -1.34 -9.01
N GLY A 188 18.40 -1.15 -8.05
CA GLY A 188 19.44 -0.14 -8.14
C GLY A 188 18.82 1.25 -8.30
N PHE A 189 19.56 2.15 -8.94
CA PHE A 189 19.08 3.50 -9.29
C PHE A 189 18.59 3.61 -10.73
N ASN A 190 18.57 2.51 -11.47
CA ASN A 190 18.37 2.53 -12.92
C ASN A 190 17.07 1.88 -13.35
N LYS A 191 16.44 1.07 -12.52
CA LYS A 191 15.28 0.28 -12.90
C LYS A 191 14.20 0.33 -11.85
N VAL A 192 12.96 0.21 -12.32
CA VAL A 192 11.78 0.08 -11.47
C VAL A 192 10.99 -1.13 -11.94
N MET A 193 10.67 -2.00 -11.00
CA MET A 193 9.68 -3.07 -11.18
C MET A 193 8.32 -2.58 -10.70
N PHE A 194 7.26 -2.92 -11.42
CA PHE A 194 5.87 -2.63 -11.05
C PHE A 194 4.91 -3.62 -11.71
N VAL A 195 3.64 -3.59 -11.28
CA VAL A 195 2.58 -4.37 -11.92
C VAL A 195 1.51 -3.44 -12.45
N LEU A 196 1.12 -3.65 -13.71
CA LEU A 196 -0.06 -3.06 -14.32
C LEU A 196 -1.25 -3.99 -14.08
N ASN A 197 -2.22 -3.56 -13.29
CA ASN A 197 -3.54 -4.17 -13.28
C ASN A 197 -4.26 -3.79 -14.57
N GLY A 198 -4.88 -4.73 -15.23
CA GLY A 198 -5.53 -4.48 -16.51
C GLY A 198 -6.22 -5.72 -17.07
N LEU A 199 -6.79 -5.59 -18.26
CA LEU A 199 -7.38 -6.71 -18.98
C LEU A 199 -6.40 -7.30 -19.98
N PRO A 200 -6.32 -8.62 -20.15
CA PRO A 200 -7.13 -9.64 -19.47
C PRO A 200 -6.57 -10.08 -18.11
N GLY A 201 -5.56 -9.43 -17.56
CA GLY A 201 -4.96 -9.72 -16.27
C GLY A 201 -3.70 -8.90 -16.00
N PRO A 202 -3.14 -8.99 -14.80
CA PRO A 202 -2.01 -8.17 -14.38
C PRO A 202 -0.73 -8.54 -15.15
N ARG A 203 0.10 -7.51 -15.41
CA ARG A 203 1.39 -7.64 -16.11
C ARG A 203 2.51 -7.09 -15.25
N LEU A 204 3.54 -7.89 -15.01
CA LEU A 204 4.75 -7.44 -14.35
C LEU A 204 5.67 -6.77 -15.37
N MET A 205 6.12 -5.58 -15.04
CA MET A 205 6.99 -4.74 -15.85
C MET A 205 8.29 -4.45 -15.09
N ILE A 206 9.41 -4.45 -15.81
CA ILE A 206 10.68 -3.85 -15.36
C ILE A 206 11.11 -2.85 -16.41
N VAL A 207 11.23 -1.60 -16.02
CA VAL A 207 11.59 -0.49 -16.90
C VAL A 207 12.90 0.13 -16.45
N ASN A 208 13.79 0.39 -17.39
CA ASN A 208 14.98 1.17 -17.14
C ASN A 208 14.64 2.66 -17.20
N ILE A 209 14.84 3.39 -16.12
CA ILE A 209 14.41 4.79 -15.99
C ILE A 209 15.24 5.76 -16.84
N HIS A 210 16.49 5.41 -17.16
CA HIS A 210 17.37 6.28 -17.97
C HIS A 210 17.13 6.07 -19.47
N THR A 211 17.09 4.81 -19.92
CA THR A 211 16.88 4.50 -21.33
C THR A 211 15.40 4.51 -21.72
N LYS A 212 14.50 4.49 -20.73
CA LYS A 212 13.05 4.30 -20.90
C LYS A 212 12.68 2.97 -21.56
N GLY A 213 13.64 2.06 -21.67
CA GLY A 213 13.46 0.72 -22.23
C GLY A 213 12.71 -0.20 -21.28
N VAL A 214 11.78 -0.98 -21.83
CA VAL A 214 11.12 -2.08 -21.11
C VAL A 214 12.02 -3.31 -21.21
N GLU A 215 12.51 -3.78 -20.07
CA GLU A 215 13.38 -4.96 -19.99
C GLU A 215 12.58 -6.25 -19.73
N VAL A 216 11.49 -6.13 -18.97
CA VAL A 216 10.57 -7.23 -18.71
C VAL A 216 9.14 -6.73 -18.92
N ASP A 217 8.35 -7.51 -19.62
CA ASP A 217 6.92 -7.34 -19.80
C ASP A 217 6.27 -8.72 -19.85
N ARG A 218 5.69 -9.16 -18.73
CA ARG A 218 5.17 -10.51 -18.55
C ARG A 218 3.77 -10.49 -17.97
N GLN A 219 2.85 -11.13 -18.67
CA GLN A 219 1.54 -11.48 -18.12
C GLN A 219 1.74 -12.41 -16.92
N LEU A 220 1.25 -12.00 -15.74
CA LEU A 220 1.24 -12.89 -14.58
C LEU A 220 0.12 -13.92 -14.72
N PRO A 221 0.36 -15.19 -14.35
CA PRO A 221 -0.68 -16.22 -14.37
C PRO A 221 -1.86 -15.81 -13.46
N SER A 222 -3.03 -15.67 -14.05
CA SER A 222 -4.27 -15.29 -13.37
C SER A 222 -5.47 -15.77 -14.17
N PRO A 223 -6.68 -15.83 -13.59
CA PRO A 223 -7.90 -15.93 -14.39
C PRO A 223 -7.96 -14.80 -15.41
N SER A 224 -8.60 -15.07 -16.54
CA SER A 224 -8.84 -14.00 -17.53
C SER A 224 -9.98 -13.11 -17.05
N TYR A 225 -9.66 -11.83 -16.84
CA TYR A 225 -10.63 -10.82 -16.47
C TYR A 225 -11.21 -10.16 -17.73
N THR A 226 -12.51 -9.91 -17.75
CA THR A 226 -13.22 -9.32 -18.89
C THR A 226 -13.97 -8.05 -18.52
N ASP A 227 -14.22 -7.81 -17.24
CA ASP A 227 -14.92 -6.65 -16.73
C ASP A 227 -13.91 -5.60 -16.21
N VAL A 228 -14.06 -4.35 -16.62
CA VAL A 228 -13.25 -3.23 -16.15
C VAL A 228 -13.32 -3.04 -14.63
N LYS A 229 -14.42 -3.42 -13.99
CA LYS A 229 -14.56 -3.39 -12.52
C LYS A 229 -13.64 -4.38 -11.81
N SER A 230 -13.16 -5.39 -12.51
CA SER A 230 -12.23 -6.37 -11.95
C SER A 230 -10.78 -5.91 -11.99
N ILE A 231 -10.45 -4.77 -12.62
CA ILE A 231 -9.07 -4.28 -12.74
C ILE A 231 -8.52 -3.88 -11.36
N HIS A 232 -9.26 -3.04 -10.64
CA HIS A 232 -8.81 -2.52 -9.35
C HIS A 232 -8.46 -3.61 -8.33
N PRO A 233 -9.28 -4.67 -8.11
CA PRO A 233 -9.00 -5.69 -7.11
C PRO A 233 -8.05 -6.82 -7.59
N GLN A 234 -7.46 -6.76 -8.78
CA GLN A 234 -6.64 -7.87 -9.28
C GLN A 234 -5.44 -8.14 -8.38
N PHE A 235 -4.66 -7.10 -8.10
CA PHE A 235 -3.33 -7.22 -7.56
C PHE A 235 -3.00 -6.03 -6.68
N ARG A 236 -2.19 -6.24 -5.62
CA ARG A 236 -1.75 -5.14 -4.76
C ARG A 236 -0.24 -5.01 -4.69
N ARG A 237 0.47 -6.01 -4.24
CA ARG A 237 1.90 -5.86 -4.00
C ARG A 237 2.74 -6.97 -4.60
N VAL A 238 3.87 -6.60 -5.17
CA VAL A 238 4.94 -7.52 -5.56
C VAL A 238 6.25 -7.06 -4.92
N ARG A 239 7.07 -8.05 -4.53
CA ARG A 239 8.43 -7.80 -4.04
C ARG A 239 9.38 -8.76 -4.71
N ILE A 240 10.53 -8.24 -5.13
CA ILE A 240 11.67 -9.08 -5.53
C ILE A 240 12.35 -9.51 -4.25
N THR A 241 12.53 -10.81 -4.07
CA THR A 241 13.21 -11.38 -2.91
C THR A 241 14.73 -11.24 -3.03
N ALA A 242 15.46 -11.50 -1.97
CA ALA A 242 16.93 -11.54 -1.99
C ALA A 242 17.50 -12.60 -2.95
N GLN A 243 16.69 -13.61 -3.32
CA GLN A 243 17.04 -14.66 -4.27
C GLN A 243 16.75 -14.27 -5.73
N GLY A 244 16.16 -13.08 -5.95
CA GLY A 244 15.78 -12.61 -7.27
C GLY A 244 14.49 -13.22 -7.83
N THR A 245 13.66 -13.81 -6.95
CA THR A 245 12.33 -14.31 -7.27
C THR A 245 11.27 -13.21 -7.08
N TYR A 246 10.07 -13.39 -7.63
CA TYR A 246 8.98 -12.44 -7.53
C TYR A 246 7.88 -12.96 -6.59
N LEU A 247 7.71 -12.32 -5.45
CA LEU A 247 6.66 -12.64 -4.48
C LEU A 247 5.46 -11.72 -4.71
N ALA A 248 4.35 -12.27 -5.15
CA ALA A 248 3.20 -11.55 -5.69
C ALA A 248 1.92 -11.81 -4.87
N SER A 249 1.24 -10.74 -4.44
CA SER A 249 -0.02 -10.79 -3.70
C SER A 249 -1.20 -10.51 -4.62
N PHE A 250 -1.95 -11.55 -4.97
CA PHE A 250 -3.14 -11.46 -5.81
C PHE A 250 -4.39 -11.27 -4.94
N LEU A 251 -4.87 -10.04 -4.85
CA LEU A 251 -5.96 -9.68 -3.95
C LEU A 251 -7.24 -10.48 -4.23
N SER A 252 -7.76 -10.39 -5.46
CA SER A 252 -9.02 -11.04 -5.83
C SER A 252 -8.93 -12.57 -5.96
N MET A 253 -7.73 -13.10 -6.26
CA MET A 253 -7.51 -14.54 -6.28
C MET A 253 -7.39 -15.14 -4.88
N GLY A 254 -7.17 -14.31 -3.84
CA GLY A 254 -6.96 -14.81 -2.50
C GLY A 254 -5.68 -15.65 -2.35
N ARG A 255 -4.60 -15.23 -3.03
CA ARG A 255 -3.40 -16.06 -3.11
C ARG A 255 -2.12 -15.24 -3.16
N VAL A 256 -1.10 -15.68 -2.42
CA VAL A 256 0.29 -15.22 -2.58
C VAL A 256 1.05 -16.26 -3.39
N VAL A 257 1.79 -15.81 -4.39
CA VAL A 257 2.54 -16.70 -5.29
C VAL A 257 3.98 -16.20 -5.41
N GLU A 258 4.94 -17.10 -5.36
CA GLU A 258 6.33 -16.82 -5.69
C GLU A 258 6.68 -17.43 -7.05
N TYR A 259 7.20 -16.61 -7.92
CA TYR A 259 7.70 -17.00 -9.24
C TYR A 259 9.22 -16.92 -9.29
N ASP A 260 9.84 -17.87 -9.98
CA ASP A 260 11.25 -17.78 -10.32
C ASP A 260 11.51 -16.71 -11.42
N LYS A 261 12.76 -16.56 -11.83
CA LYS A 261 13.17 -15.62 -12.89
C LYS A 261 12.54 -15.89 -14.26
N ASP A 262 12.07 -17.12 -14.50
CA ASP A 262 11.41 -17.54 -15.75
C ASP A 262 9.88 -17.49 -15.64
N PHE A 263 9.36 -16.94 -14.53
CA PHE A 263 7.95 -16.82 -14.19
C PHE A 263 7.23 -18.16 -13.97
N LYS A 264 7.97 -19.19 -13.61
CA LYS A 264 7.40 -20.43 -13.11
C LYS A 264 7.07 -20.30 -11.64
N GLU A 265 5.86 -20.71 -11.25
CA GLU A 265 5.46 -20.81 -9.84
C GLU A 265 6.34 -21.82 -9.11
N ILE A 266 6.98 -21.39 -8.01
CA ILE A 266 7.83 -22.23 -7.17
C ILE A 266 7.29 -22.37 -5.75
N TRP A 267 6.39 -21.48 -5.32
CA TRP A 267 5.71 -21.54 -4.04
C TRP A 267 4.40 -20.74 -4.10
N SER A 268 3.42 -21.14 -3.27
CA SER A 268 2.19 -20.36 -3.11
C SER A 268 1.51 -20.63 -1.78
N TYR A 269 0.64 -19.69 -1.37
CA TYR A 269 -0.15 -19.77 -0.16
C TYR A 269 -1.52 -19.13 -0.35
N ASP A 270 -2.59 -19.87 -0.06
CA ASP A 270 -3.96 -19.36 -0.18
C ASP A 270 -4.38 -18.65 1.12
N ILE A 271 -4.83 -17.42 0.99
CA ILE A 271 -5.30 -16.58 2.09
C ILE A 271 -6.27 -15.52 1.54
N PRO A 272 -7.40 -15.23 2.20
CA PRO A 272 -8.35 -14.26 1.70
C PRO A 272 -7.74 -12.87 1.55
N HIS A 273 -7.91 -12.23 0.39
CA HIS A 273 -7.48 -10.86 0.07
C HIS A 273 -6.07 -10.51 0.62
N PRO A 274 -5.01 -11.17 0.17
CA PRO A 274 -3.65 -10.80 0.56
C PRO A 274 -3.31 -9.44 -0.04
N TRP A 275 -3.11 -8.44 0.82
CA TRP A 275 -2.68 -7.12 0.39
C TRP A 275 -1.18 -7.09 0.09
N ALA A 276 -0.39 -7.60 1.02
CA ALA A 276 1.07 -7.61 0.92
C ALA A 276 1.66 -8.94 1.38
N ALA A 277 2.82 -9.26 0.85
CA ALA A 277 3.65 -10.36 1.31
C ALA A 277 5.12 -9.97 1.25
N ILE A 278 5.88 -10.34 2.27
CA ILE A 278 7.30 -10.03 2.41
C ILE A 278 8.05 -11.33 2.68
N ARG A 279 9.11 -11.62 1.88
CA ARG A 279 10.03 -12.70 2.19
C ARG A 279 11.01 -12.24 3.26
N LEU A 280 10.95 -12.85 4.42
CA LEU A 280 11.81 -12.53 5.56
C LEU A 280 13.21 -13.13 5.41
N LYS A 281 14.19 -12.56 6.13
CA LYS A 281 15.59 -13.02 6.12
C LYS A 281 15.78 -14.49 6.56
N ASN A 282 14.84 -15.03 7.36
CA ASN A 282 14.84 -16.44 7.80
C ASN A 282 14.18 -17.39 6.78
N GLY A 283 13.74 -16.89 5.63
CA GLY A 283 13.05 -17.66 4.59
C GLY A 283 11.54 -17.78 4.75
N ASN A 284 10.97 -17.34 5.86
CA ASN A 284 9.54 -17.31 6.05
C ASN A 284 8.90 -16.18 5.22
N THR A 285 7.58 -16.23 5.05
CA THR A 285 6.79 -15.19 4.39
C THR A 285 5.83 -14.55 5.39
N LEU A 286 5.94 -13.25 5.59
CA LEU A 286 4.95 -12.46 6.31
C LEU A 286 3.90 -11.98 5.33
N ILE A 287 2.62 -12.21 5.63
CA ILE A 287 1.48 -11.91 4.76
C ILE A 287 0.48 -11.08 5.53
N THR A 288 0.04 -9.97 4.94
CA THR A 288 -1.09 -9.18 5.40
C THR A 288 -2.34 -9.59 4.64
N SER A 289 -3.38 -9.99 5.36
CA SER A 289 -4.71 -10.24 4.78
C SER A 289 -5.68 -9.14 5.17
N GLU A 290 -6.15 -8.39 4.18
CA GLU A 290 -7.10 -7.30 4.41
C GLU A 290 -8.46 -7.83 4.88
N GLN A 291 -8.98 -8.85 4.23
CA GLN A 291 -10.31 -9.39 4.54
C GLN A 291 -10.35 -10.17 5.85
N ALA A 292 -9.33 -10.98 6.12
CA ALA A 292 -9.24 -11.70 7.38
C ALA A 292 -8.77 -10.80 8.52
N VAL A 293 -8.27 -9.60 8.19
CA VAL A 293 -7.72 -8.61 9.13
C VAL A 293 -6.70 -9.26 10.07
N LEU A 294 -5.67 -9.85 9.48
CA LEU A 294 -4.59 -10.51 10.24
C LEU A 294 -3.24 -10.36 9.52
N GLN A 295 -2.18 -10.54 10.28
CA GLN A 295 -0.84 -10.76 9.78
C GLN A 295 -0.44 -12.20 10.08
N ARG A 296 0.06 -12.90 9.07
CA ARG A 296 0.49 -14.30 9.22
C ARG A 296 1.88 -14.50 8.68
N GLU A 297 2.74 -15.11 9.49
CA GLU A 297 4.05 -15.58 9.05
C GLU A 297 3.98 -17.10 8.82
N VAL A 298 4.32 -17.52 7.62
CA VAL A 298 4.36 -18.93 7.24
C VAL A 298 5.78 -19.33 6.86
N ASN A 299 6.17 -20.56 7.20
CA ASN A 299 7.45 -21.11 6.79
C ASN A 299 7.41 -21.56 5.30
N PRO A 300 8.54 -21.97 4.70
CA PRO A 300 8.55 -22.42 3.30
C PRO A 300 7.65 -23.63 2.99
N LYS A 301 7.22 -24.39 4.01
CA LYS A 301 6.28 -25.51 3.86
C LYS A 301 4.82 -25.05 3.90
N GLY A 302 4.53 -23.75 4.15
CA GLY A 302 3.19 -23.24 4.31
C GLY A 302 2.61 -23.39 5.73
N GLU A 303 3.43 -23.80 6.72
CA GLU A 303 2.98 -23.92 8.11
C GLU A 303 3.00 -22.54 8.77
N THR A 304 1.92 -22.17 9.48
CA THR A 304 1.85 -20.93 10.26
C THR A 304 2.79 -21.01 11.45
N VAL A 305 3.75 -20.08 11.54
CA VAL A 305 4.72 -20.01 12.63
C VAL A 305 4.52 -18.80 13.53
N TRP A 306 3.72 -17.83 13.08
CA TRP A 306 3.29 -16.67 13.85
C TRP A 306 2.03 -16.08 13.18
N GLU A 307 1.15 -15.55 13.99
CA GLU A 307 -0.06 -14.86 13.51
C GLU A 307 -0.43 -13.76 14.49
N LEU A 308 -0.91 -12.64 13.98
CA LEU A 308 -1.46 -11.56 14.78
C LEU A 308 -2.92 -11.34 14.37
N THR A 309 -3.83 -11.43 15.32
CA THR A 309 -5.27 -11.25 15.16
C THR A 309 -5.81 -10.21 16.15
N LYS A 310 -7.09 -9.86 15.99
CA LYS A 310 -7.76 -8.93 16.90
C LYS A 310 -7.79 -9.40 18.36
N ASP A 311 -7.69 -10.72 18.59
CA ASP A 311 -7.77 -11.29 19.95
C ASP A 311 -6.40 -11.27 20.65
N ASP A 312 -5.34 -10.92 19.93
CA ASP A 312 -3.97 -10.88 20.44
C ASP A 312 -3.58 -9.51 21.02
N ILE A 313 -4.31 -8.44 20.69
CA ILE A 313 -3.98 -7.08 21.11
C ILE A 313 -5.16 -6.40 21.80
N PRO A 314 -4.90 -5.45 22.72
CA PRO A 314 -5.97 -4.72 23.40
C PRO A 314 -6.93 -4.05 22.40
N PRO A 315 -8.26 -4.12 22.62
CA PRO A 315 -9.25 -3.62 21.66
C PRO A 315 -9.07 -2.16 21.24
N GLN A 316 -8.57 -1.30 22.14
CA GLN A 316 -8.31 0.11 21.84
C GLN A 316 -7.15 0.33 20.85
N PHE A 317 -6.30 -0.68 20.64
CA PHE A 317 -5.18 -0.66 19.68
C PHE A 317 -5.47 -1.47 18.44
N TRP A 318 -6.69 -1.98 18.29
CA TRP A 318 -7.05 -2.73 17.10
C TRP A 318 -7.19 -1.80 15.89
N TYR A 319 -6.42 -2.08 14.87
CA TYR A 319 -6.28 -1.22 13.68
C TYR A 319 -7.35 -1.46 12.62
N GLY A 320 -8.12 -2.54 12.67
CA GLY A 320 -9.17 -2.83 11.70
C GLY A 320 -8.60 -3.28 10.35
N ASN A 321 -8.64 -2.42 9.37
CA ASN A 321 -8.37 -2.75 7.97
C ASN A 321 -6.86 -2.69 7.63
N ALA A 322 -6.15 -3.81 7.77
CA ALA A 322 -4.73 -3.92 7.50
C ALA A 322 -4.42 -3.91 6.00
N GLN A 323 -3.38 -3.18 5.59
CA GLN A 323 -2.95 -3.11 4.20
C GLN A 323 -1.53 -3.63 3.99
N SER A 324 -0.56 -3.14 4.71
CA SER A 324 0.82 -3.61 4.59
C SER A 324 1.49 -3.74 5.95
N ASP A 325 2.63 -4.40 5.94
CA ASP A 325 3.47 -4.59 7.11
C ASP A 325 4.90 -4.16 6.81
N THR A 326 5.62 -3.83 7.88
CA THR A 326 7.08 -3.72 7.88
C THR A 326 7.62 -4.63 8.97
N ARG A 327 8.54 -5.56 8.65
CA ARG A 327 9.27 -6.33 9.65
C ARG A 327 10.59 -5.65 9.94
N LEU A 328 10.77 -5.23 11.19
CA LEU A 328 11.97 -4.56 11.66
C LEU A 328 13.09 -5.55 11.99
N ASP A 329 14.33 -5.08 12.00
CA ASP A 329 15.50 -5.90 12.34
C ASP A 329 15.49 -6.47 13.76
N ASN A 330 14.80 -5.78 14.70
CA ASN A 330 14.61 -6.29 16.07
C ASN A 330 13.56 -7.40 16.16
N GLY A 331 12.90 -7.73 15.05
CA GLY A 331 11.83 -8.73 14.97
C GLY A 331 10.41 -8.18 15.16
N ASP A 332 10.24 -6.92 15.53
CA ASP A 332 8.93 -6.30 15.67
C ASP A 332 8.27 -6.11 14.30
N THR A 333 6.95 -6.02 14.30
CA THR A 333 6.14 -5.80 13.10
C THR A 333 5.38 -4.50 13.24
N ILE A 334 5.51 -3.61 12.25
CA ILE A 334 4.64 -2.44 12.11
C ILE A 334 3.56 -2.80 11.10
N VAL A 335 2.30 -2.71 11.53
CA VAL A 335 1.12 -2.92 10.70
C VAL A 335 0.59 -1.57 10.25
N CYS A 336 0.38 -1.43 8.94
CA CYS A 336 -0.27 -0.28 8.33
C CYS A 336 -1.75 -0.55 8.15
N SER A 337 -2.59 0.43 8.51
CA SER A 337 -4.03 0.29 8.40
C SER A 337 -4.71 1.57 7.91
N ARG A 338 -5.71 1.39 7.06
CA ARG A 338 -6.62 2.48 6.70
C ARG A 338 -7.79 2.64 7.68
N GLY A 339 -7.77 1.87 8.77
CA GLY A 339 -8.78 1.89 9.82
C GLY A 339 -10.14 1.31 9.40
N GLY A 340 -10.89 0.80 10.37
CA GLY A 340 -12.30 0.49 10.18
C GLY A 340 -13.12 1.78 10.21
N HIS A 341 -13.68 2.21 9.08
CA HIS A 341 -14.40 3.49 8.96
C HIS A 341 -13.57 4.70 9.42
N GLN A 342 -12.29 4.73 9.09
CA GLN A 342 -11.35 5.79 9.48
C GLN A 342 -11.22 5.94 11.02
N GLN A 343 -11.32 4.85 11.73
CA GLN A 343 -11.16 4.78 13.18
C GLN A 343 -10.11 3.73 13.56
N GLY A 344 -9.62 3.82 14.78
CA GLY A 344 -8.53 2.97 15.26
C GLY A 344 -7.15 3.48 14.84
N PRO A 345 -6.09 2.82 15.29
CA PRO A 345 -4.73 3.17 14.91
C PRO A 345 -4.48 3.01 13.42
N GLN A 346 -3.75 3.95 12.84
CA GLN A 346 -3.22 3.87 11.50
C GLN A 346 -1.96 3.01 11.45
N LEU A 347 -1.15 3.05 12.52
CA LEU A 347 0.03 2.22 12.68
C LEU A 347 0.03 1.58 14.06
N VAL A 348 0.42 0.31 14.11
CA VAL A 348 0.63 -0.44 15.35
C VAL A 348 1.94 -1.20 15.24
N GLU A 349 2.85 -1.01 16.19
CA GLU A 349 4.07 -1.80 16.32
C GLU A 349 3.86 -2.87 17.39
N VAL A 350 4.11 -4.11 17.03
CA VAL A 350 3.99 -5.26 17.93
C VAL A 350 5.26 -6.08 17.94
N THR A 351 5.63 -6.59 19.12
CA THR A 351 6.73 -7.55 19.26
C THR A 351 6.34 -8.93 18.71
N ARG A 352 7.33 -9.83 18.61
CA ARG A 352 7.06 -11.26 18.29
C ARG A 352 6.10 -11.91 19.29
N ASP A 353 6.13 -11.50 20.56
CA ASP A 353 5.21 -11.97 21.61
C ASP A 353 3.86 -11.22 21.57
N LYS A 354 3.56 -10.50 20.50
CA LYS A 354 2.30 -9.77 20.25
C LYS A 354 2.02 -8.64 21.25
N LYS A 355 3.04 -8.15 21.93
CA LYS A 355 2.92 -6.99 22.80
C LYS A 355 2.94 -5.72 21.95
N VAL A 356 1.92 -4.88 22.11
CA VAL A 356 1.89 -3.55 21.50
C VAL A 356 2.93 -2.67 22.19
N VAL A 357 3.88 -2.13 21.42
CA VAL A 357 4.96 -1.28 21.92
C VAL A 357 4.86 0.16 21.43
N TRP A 358 4.09 0.39 20.38
CA TRP A 358 3.81 1.72 19.85
C TRP A 358 2.54 1.73 19.01
N VAL A 359 1.83 2.85 19.01
CA VAL A 359 0.68 3.11 18.12
C VAL A 359 0.73 4.54 17.60
N MET A 360 0.15 4.75 16.42
CA MET A 360 -0.15 6.04 15.86
C MET A 360 -1.62 6.07 15.44
N GLN A 361 -2.36 7.05 15.99
CA GLN A 361 -3.73 7.36 15.56
C GLN A 361 -3.86 8.88 15.50
N ASP A 362 -3.83 9.43 14.29
CA ASP A 362 -3.94 10.87 14.05
C ASP A 362 -4.57 11.13 12.68
N TRP A 363 -5.84 10.84 12.59
CA TRP A 363 -6.63 10.98 11.35
C TRP A 363 -6.77 12.43 10.91
N ALA A 364 -6.69 13.38 11.83
CA ALA A 364 -6.79 14.79 11.51
C ALA A 364 -5.62 15.30 10.66
N ASN A 365 -4.42 14.72 10.85
CA ASN A 365 -3.19 15.21 10.20
C ASN A 365 -2.70 14.30 9.07
N TYR A 366 -2.91 12.96 9.16
CA TYR A 366 -2.19 12.03 8.28
C TYR A 366 -3.08 11.17 7.38
N GLY A 367 -4.35 10.99 7.66
CA GLY A 367 -5.18 10.07 6.89
C GLY A 367 -4.77 8.59 7.07
N PRO A 368 -5.28 7.68 6.21
CA PRO A 368 -5.00 6.25 6.33
C PRO A 368 -3.51 5.93 6.10
N ALA A 369 -3.04 4.82 6.67
CA ALA A 369 -1.73 4.27 6.39
C ALA A 369 -1.86 3.08 5.42
N THR A 370 -1.45 3.28 4.17
CA THR A 370 -1.35 2.18 3.19
C THR A 370 0.00 1.54 3.23
N ALA A 371 1.05 2.34 3.31
CA ALA A 371 2.42 1.89 3.46
C ALA A 371 3.26 2.90 4.24
N VAL A 372 4.28 2.39 4.92
CA VAL A 372 5.34 3.19 5.53
C VAL A 372 6.68 2.55 5.24
N GLN A 373 7.68 3.39 5.00
CA GLN A 373 9.06 2.96 5.05
C GLN A 373 9.69 3.52 6.33
N ILE A 374 10.16 2.66 7.18
CA ILE A 374 10.88 3.02 8.40
C ILE A 374 12.33 3.34 8.02
N LEU A 375 12.79 4.56 8.35
CA LEU A 375 14.04 5.09 7.85
C LEU A 375 15.23 4.86 8.80
N ASP A 376 15.00 4.43 10.01
CA ASP A 376 16.02 3.99 10.97
C ASP A 376 16.18 2.47 11.02
N ASP A 377 15.42 1.74 10.23
CA ASP A 377 15.64 0.31 10.01
C ASP A 377 16.76 0.07 9.00
N THR A 378 17.34 -1.12 9.01
CA THR A 378 18.50 -1.44 8.18
C THR A 378 18.10 -1.88 6.77
N GLY A 379 18.98 -1.65 5.82
CA GLY A 379 18.83 -2.10 4.44
C GLY A 379 18.93 -0.98 3.42
N TYR A 380 19.14 -1.38 2.18
CA TYR A 380 19.14 -0.48 1.03
C TYR A 380 17.87 -0.70 0.22
N PRO A 381 17.01 0.30 0.08
CA PRO A 381 15.76 0.16 -0.69
C PRO A 381 16.01 -0.28 -2.14
N GLU A 382 17.16 0.09 -2.72
CA GLU A 382 17.55 -0.26 -4.08
C GLU A 382 18.03 -1.71 -4.24
N ARG A 383 18.21 -2.42 -3.13
CA ARG A 383 18.60 -3.84 -3.14
C ARG A 383 17.38 -4.69 -2.83
N PRO A 384 16.87 -5.43 -3.79
CA PRO A 384 15.76 -6.35 -3.54
C PRO A 384 16.03 -7.28 -2.37
N GLY A 385 15.06 -7.36 -1.45
CA GLY A 385 15.14 -8.19 -0.26
C GLY A 385 15.87 -7.58 0.94
N ASP A 386 16.47 -6.40 0.81
CA ASP A 386 17.15 -5.71 1.93
C ASP A 386 16.16 -4.94 2.81
N SER A 387 15.21 -4.23 2.22
CA SER A 387 14.15 -3.50 2.94
C SER A 387 12.88 -4.33 2.96
N LEU A 388 12.31 -4.54 4.14
CA LEU A 388 11.19 -5.46 4.39
C LEU A 388 9.88 -4.69 4.69
N HIS A 389 9.32 -4.02 3.68
CA HIS A 389 8.02 -3.34 3.78
C HIS A 389 7.11 -3.53 2.56
#